data_7f4981e9ff34b5e0191691a07a43eae5
#
_entry.id   7f4981e9ff34b5e0191691a07a43eae5
#
_cell.length_a   1.000
_cell.length_b   1.000
_cell.length_c   1.000
_cell.angle_alpha   90.00
_cell.angle_beta   90.00
_cell.angle_gamma   90.00
#
_symmetry.space_group_name_H-M   'P 1'
#
loop_
_entity.id
_entity.type
_entity.pdbx_description
1 polymer ?
#
loop_
_entity_poly.entity_id
_entity_poly.type
_entity_poly.pdbx_seq_one_letter_code
_entity_poly.pdbx_strand_id
1 'polypeptide(L)'
;VLSGSVPLLSIEITRECPLSCPGCYAYGDSHLSGGVNLRELNDLRGEALVEGLLDLVRRHRPMHVSLVGGEPMIRHRELDRILPALSAMEIFAMVVTSGVIAIPAPWMEIPRVRVAVSVDGLPEHHDIRRKPATYERILNNIAGRKINVHWVITRPMLARPGYLEEYVAFWNARPEVDHIWVSLYSPQMGEESAERLMPEDRERIARELPPLSAHYPKLLVPQGMARAFVSPPKNPQSCLFARMSMNFSADLETRVEPCVFGGNPDCSQCGCSISSALHWIQDVKIAGPLRVGHLVNSSLNVGSAMNRLRDERHTPSRWQPSFAASGKPLVQIQSPEQSESV
;
A
#
# COMPACT_ATOMS: atom_id res chain seq x y z
N VAL A 1 -14.05 14.14 5.61
CA VAL A 1 -13.93 14.53 4.19
C VAL A 1 -14.57 15.90 3.97
N LEU A 2 -15.82 16.12 4.38
CA LEU A 2 -16.49 17.44 4.27
C LEU A 2 -15.76 18.57 4.99
N SER A 3 -15.01 18.26 6.06
CA SER A 3 -14.18 19.22 6.80
C SER A 3 -12.82 19.52 6.14
N GLY A 4 -12.54 18.97 4.96
CA GLY A 4 -11.25 19.05 4.30
C GLY A 4 -10.18 18.09 4.82
N SER A 5 -10.55 17.14 5.70
CA SER A 5 -9.62 16.11 6.16
C SER A 5 -9.27 15.13 5.03
N VAL A 6 -8.07 14.58 5.08
CA VAL A 6 -7.62 13.51 4.16
C VAL A 6 -7.97 12.17 4.79
N PRO A 7 -8.86 11.36 4.17
CA PRO A 7 -9.33 10.12 4.80
C PRO A 7 -8.23 9.10 5.08
N LEU A 8 -7.29 8.96 4.16
CA LEU A 8 -6.25 7.94 4.18
C LEU A 8 -4.87 8.60 4.14
N LEU A 9 -4.04 8.31 5.11
CA LEU A 9 -2.67 8.78 5.17
C LEU A 9 -1.73 7.57 5.17
N SER A 10 -0.74 7.57 4.27
CA SER A 10 0.33 6.58 4.27
C SER A 10 1.66 7.28 4.53
N ILE A 11 2.43 6.78 5.48
CA ILE A 11 3.67 7.40 5.91
C ILE A 11 4.77 6.35 5.88
N GLU A 12 5.79 6.60 5.09
CA GLU A 12 7.05 5.87 5.14
C GLU A 12 7.85 6.40 6.33
N ILE A 13 7.91 5.66 7.42
CA ILE A 13 8.54 6.12 8.66
C ILE A 13 10.05 5.90 8.68
N THR A 14 10.58 5.18 7.71
CA THR A 14 12.02 4.95 7.50
C THR A 14 12.26 4.44 6.09
N ARG A 15 13.41 4.78 5.53
CA ARG A 15 13.94 4.17 4.30
C ARG A 15 14.79 2.93 4.56
N GLU A 16 15.15 2.67 5.83
CA GLU A 16 15.97 1.52 6.18
C GLU A 16 15.16 0.21 6.09
N CYS A 17 15.78 -0.82 5.54
CA CYS A 17 15.20 -2.16 5.47
C CYS A 17 16.31 -3.22 5.59
N PRO A 18 16.12 -4.27 6.40
CA PRO A 18 17.09 -5.38 6.49
C PRO A 18 17.00 -6.34 5.30
N LEU A 19 16.06 -6.10 4.38
CA LEU A 19 15.87 -6.90 3.18
C LEU A 19 16.38 -6.17 1.94
N SER A 20 16.72 -6.96 0.91
CA SER A 20 17.10 -6.49 -0.43
C SER A 20 16.26 -7.18 -1.50
N CYS A 21 14.94 -6.97 -1.43
CA CYS A 21 13.97 -7.60 -2.32
C CYS A 21 14.15 -7.09 -3.76
N PRO A 22 14.31 -7.97 -4.75
CA PRO A 22 14.33 -7.57 -6.15
C PRO A 22 13.02 -6.85 -6.54
N GLY A 23 13.10 -5.74 -7.28
CA GLY A 23 11.92 -5.02 -7.76
C GLY A 23 11.08 -4.36 -6.64
N CYS A 24 11.69 -4.06 -5.48
CA CYS A 24 11.00 -3.32 -4.43
C CYS A 24 10.68 -1.90 -4.90
N TYR A 25 9.39 -1.59 -5.03
CA TYR A 25 8.94 -0.29 -5.54
C TYR A 25 9.42 0.90 -4.69
N ALA A 26 9.55 0.71 -3.36
CA ALA A 26 10.00 1.75 -2.43
C ALA A 26 11.46 2.20 -2.64
N TYR A 27 12.25 1.40 -3.37
CA TYR A 27 13.64 1.72 -3.71
C TYR A 27 13.85 2.00 -5.20
N GLY A 28 12.77 2.11 -5.97
CA GLY A 28 12.83 2.55 -7.36
C GLY A 28 13.28 4.01 -7.47
N ASP A 29 14.13 4.32 -8.44
CA ASP A 29 14.69 5.67 -8.63
C ASP A 29 13.61 6.76 -8.86
N SER A 30 12.44 6.38 -9.33
CA SER A 30 11.30 7.27 -9.57
C SER A 30 10.25 7.26 -8.46
N HIS A 31 10.48 6.57 -7.33
CA HIS A 31 9.47 6.39 -6.29
C HIS A 31 9.00 7.71 -5.68
N LEU A 32 9.92 8.66 -5.49
CA LEU A 32 9.61 9.95 -4.90
C LEU A 32 9.27 11.01 -5.95
N SER A 33 8.39 11.93 -5.57
CA SER A 33 8.02 13.06 -6.44
C SER A 33 9.12 14.13 -6.48
N GLY A 34 9.13 14.93 -7.55
CA GLY A 34 10.00 16.10 -7.66
C GLY A 34 11.48 15.81 -7.95
N GLY A 35 11.83 14.60 -8.37
CA GLY A 35 13.21 14.22 -8.70
C GLY A 35 14.10 14.02 -7.46
N VAL A 36 13.50 13.87 -6.29
CA VAL A 36 14.20 13.55 -5.05
C VAL A 36 14.60 12.08 -5.05
N ASN A 37 15.88 11.80 -4.75
CA ASN A 37 16.35 10.44 -4.59
C ASN A 37 16.11 9.97 -3.16
N LEU A 38 15.52 8.80 -2.99
CA LEU A 38 15.27 8.19 -1.67
C LEU A 38 16.55 8.14 -0.81
N ARG A 39 17.71 7.92 -1.43
CA ARG A 39 19.01 7.83 -0.73
C ARG A 39 19.47 9.17 -0.15
N GLU A 40 18.95 10.28 -0.66
CA GLU A 40 19.30 11.63 -0.22
C GLU A 40 18.41 12.13 0.92
N LEU A 41 17.29 11.44 1.19
CA LEU A 41 16.40 11.77 2.29
C LEU A 41 17.02 11.48 3.65
N ASN A 42 16.80 12.38 4.58
CA ASN A 42 17.12 12.17 6.00
C ASN A 42 15.92 11.52 6.69
N ASP A 43 16.09 10.28 7.15
CA ASP A 43 15.10 9.64 8.02
C ASP A 43 15.02 10.39 9.35
N LEU A 44 13.81 10.75 9.75
CA LEU A 44 13.57 11.20 11.11
C LEU A 44 13.65 10.01 12.09
N ARG A 45 14.10 10.29 13.32
CA ARG A 45 14.28 9.28 14.37
C ARG A 45 13.92 9.86 15.74
N GLY A 46 13.66 8.98 16.70
CA GLY A 46 13.40 9.33 18.08
C GLY A 46 12.25 10.33 18.21
N GLU A 47 12.44 11.37 19.02
CA GLU A 47 11.43 12.39 19.29
C GLU A 47 10.96 13.12 18.02
N ALA A 48 11.88 13.47 17.13
CA ALA A 48 11.56 14.17 15.89
C ALA A 48 10.61 13.38 14.99
N LEU A 49 10.77 12.06 14.92
CA LEU A 49 9.83 11.19 14.19
C LEU A 49 8.46 11.14 14.89
N VAL A 50 8.43 10.94 16.20
CA VAL A 50 7.17 10.83 16.96
C VAL A 50 6.38 12.12 16.86
N GLU A 51 6.97 13.25 17.20
CA GLU A 51 6.29 14.55 17.18
C GLU A 51 5.91 14.97 15.75
N GLY A 52 6.84 14.84 14.80
CA GLY A 52 6.59 15.18 13.40
C GLY A 52 5.44 14.39 12.79
N LEU A 53 5.38 13.08 13.06
CA LEU A 53 4.30 12.22 12.58
C LEU A 53 2.95 12.60 13.23
N LEU A 54 2.92 12.81 14.54
CA LEU A 54 1.68 13.20 15.22
C LEU A 54 1.20 14.58 14.78
N ASP A 55 2.09 15.51 14.50
CA ASP A 55 1.74 16.81 13.94
C ASP A 55 1.21 16.73 12.51
N LEU A 56 1.79 15.88 11.68
CA LEU A 56 1.28 15.58 10.34
C LEU A 56 -0.15 15.02 10.42
N VAL A 57 -0.39 14.09 11.33
CA VAL A 57 -1.71 13.49 11.58
C VAL A 57 -2.72 14.53 12.09
N ARG A 58 -2.34 15.40 13.04
CA ARG A 58 -3.21 16.49 13.53
C ARG A 58 -3.57 17.47 12.43
N ARG A 59 -2.63 17.77 11.53
CA ARG A 59 -2.83 18.68 10.39
C ARG A 59 -3.83 18.11 9.38
N HIS A 60 -3.69 16.84 9.01
CA HIS A 60 -4.49 16.20 7.97
C HIS A 60 -5.74 15.51 8.48
N ARG A 61 -5.82 15.18 9.77
CA ARG A 61 -6.96 14.54 10.44
C ARG A 61 -7.49 13.33 9.67
N PRO A 62 -6.65 12.31 9.41
CA PRO A 62 -7.07 11.12 8.69
C PRO A 62 -8.01 10.26 9.54
N MET A 63 -8.76 9.40 8.87
CA MET A 63 -9.49 8.30 9.52
C MET A 63 -8.60 7.07 9.69
N HIS A 64 -7.65 6.91 8.79
CA HIS A 64 -6.73 5.77 8.75
C HIS A 64 -5.31 6.22 8.43
N VAL A 65 -4.34 5.66 9.14
CA VAL A 65 -2.91 5.84 8.90
C VAL A 65 -2.26 4.49 8.63
N SER A 66 -1.63 4.35 7.47
CA SER A 66 -0.73 3.23 7.17
C SER A 66 0.70 3.64 7.44
N LEU A 67 1.37 2.91 8.31
CA LEU A 67 2.79 3.09 8.66
C LEU A 67 3.59 2.05 7.86
N VAL A 68 4.31 2.54 6.89
CA VAL A 68 5.07 1.76 5.90
C VAL A 68 6.51 2.25 5.83
N GLY A 69 7.22 1.97 4.77
CA GLY A 69 8.56 2.47 4.48
C GLY A 69 9.45 1.37 3.96
N GLY A 70 10.73 1.37 4.34
CA GLY A 70 11.58 0.21 4.16
C GLY A 70 11.07 -0.95 5.02
N GLU A 71 11.48 -0.98 6.29
CA GLU A 71 10.89 -1.88 7.29
C GLU A 71 10.50 -1.08 8.55
N PRO A 72 9.23 -0.80 8.78
CA PRO A 72 8.80 0.07 9.89
C PRO A 72 9.15 -0.49 11.27
N MET A 73 9.33 -1.81 11.41
CA MET A 73 9.71 -2.44 12.68
C MET A 73 11.11 -2.05 13.16
N ILE A 74 11.97 -1.47 12.32
CA ILE A 74 13.24 -0.86 12.72
C ILE A 74 12.98 0.31 13.70
N ARG A 75 11.84 0.98 13.58
CA ARG A 75 11.38 2.09 14.42
C ARG A 75 10.37 1.63 15.48
N HIS A 76 10.46 0.39 15.96
CA HIS A 76 9.50 -0.16 16.94
C HIS A 76 9.39 0.69 18.21
N ARG A 77 10.49 1.31 18.68
CA ARG A 77 10.48 2.16 19.87
C ARG A 77 9.68 3.44 19.68
N GLU A 78 9.78 4.06 18.51
CA GLU A 78 8.95 5.20 18.12
C GLU A 78 7.49 4.75 17.92
N LEU A 79 7.28 3.59 17.30
CA LEU A 79 5.94 3.01 17.11
C LEU A 79 5.26 2.68 18.45
N ASP A 80 5.99 2.24 19.47
CA ASP A 80 5.46 2.02 20.83
C ASP A 80 4.81 3.29 21.44
N ARG A 81 5.20 4.46 20.96
CA ARG A 81 4.65 5.77 21.37
C ARG A 81 3.59 6.28 20.39
N ILE A 82 3.80 6.09 19.09
CA ILE A 82 2.92 6.56 18.03
C ILE A 82 1.58 5.81 18.05
N LEU A 83 1.61 4.48 18.15
CA LEU A 83 0.40 3.67 18.02
C LEU A 83 -0.64 3.95 19.12
N PRO A 84 -0.28 4.03 20.42
CA PRO A 84 -1.24 4.44 21.46
C PRO A 84 -1.79 5.85 21.25
N ALA A 85 -0.94 6.79 20.79
CA ALA A 85 -1.36 8.16 20.51
C ALA A 85 -2.38 8.24 19.36
N LEU A 86 -2.16 7.50 18.27
CA LEU A 86 -3.13 7.39 17.16
C LEU A 86 -4.45 6.77 17.63
N SER A 87 -4.36 5.71 18.44
CA SER A 87 -5.55 5.07 19.02
C SER A 87 -6.36 6.03 19.92
N ALA A 88 -5.67 6.84 20.74
CA ALA A 88 -6.31 7.87 21.57
C ALA A 88 -6.96 8.98 20.76
N MET A 89 -6.45 9.27 19.56
CA MET A 89 -7.04 10.18 18.58
C MET A 89 -8.21 9.53 17.79
N GLU A 90 -8.61 8.30 18.13
CA GLU A 90 -9.63 7.52 17.43
C GLU A 90 -9.30 7.19 15.96
N ILE A 91 -8.02 7.18 15.59
CA ILE A 91 -7.53 6.89 14.24
C ILE A 91 -7.20 5.40 14.13
N PHE A 92 -7.63 4.77 13.03
CA PHE A 92 -7.19 3.43 12.69
C PHE A 92 -5.74 3.49 12.19
N ALA A 93 -4.88 2.70 12.81
CA ALA A 93 -3.48 2.59 12.43
C ALA A 93 -3.14 1.18 11.94
N MET A 94 -2.40 1.08 10.85
CA MET A 94 -1.91 -0.18 10.31
C MET A 94 -0.41 -0.11 10.10
N VAL A 95 0.33 -1.01 10.74
CA VAL A 95 1.76 -1.21 10.48
C VAL A 95 1.89 -2.29 9.40
N VAL A 96 2.51 -1.96 8.27
CA VAL A 96 2.75 -2.90 7.17
C VAL A 96 4.22 -3.32 7.20
N THR A 97 4.49 -4.55 7.60
CA THR A 97 5.84 -5.06 7.84
C THR A 97 6.14 -6.31 7.00
N SER A 98 7.41 -6.56 6.77
CA SER A 98 7.86 -7.87 6.25
C SER A 98 7.76 -9.01 7.26
N GLY A 99 7.57 -8.71 8.54
CA GLY A 99 7.50 -9.70 9.61
C GLY A 99 8.84 -10.32 9.99
N VAL A 100 9.97 -9.83 9.47
CA VAL A 100 11.32 -10.35 9.80
C VAL A 100 11.84 -9.88 11.16
N ILE A 101 11.18 -8.90 11.77
CA ILE A 101 11.41 -8.44 13.13
C ILE A 101 10.18 -8.83 13.96
N ALA A 102 10.43 -9.31 15.20
CA ALA A 102 9.35 -9.77 16.08
C ALA A 102 8.36 -8.65 16.39
N ILE A 103 7.07 -8.95 16.31
CA ILE A 103 5.98 -8.01 16.59
C ILE A 103 5.78 -7.91 18.10
N PRO A 104 5.82 -6.71 18.72
CA PRO A 104 5.56 -6.54 20.14
C PRO A 104 4.16 -7.02 20.55
N ALA A 105 4.08 -7.87 21.58
CA ALA A 105 2.81 -8.39 22.06
C ALA A 105 1.82 -7.28 22.49
N PRO A 106 2.25 -6.20 23.18
CA PRO A 106 1.33 -5.14 23.63
C PRO A 106 0.57 -4.44 22.49
N TRP A 107 1.09 -4.48 21.26
CA TRP A 107 0.40 -3.85 20.11
C TRP A 107 -0.94 -4.52 19.80
N MET A 108 -1.08 -5.81 20.13
CA MET A 108 -2.31 -6.57 19.88
C MET A 108 -3.49 -6.08 20.71
N GLU A 109 -3.21 -5.42 21.83
CA GLU A 109 -4.22 -4.91 22.77
C GLU A 109 -4.60 -3.44 22.49
N ILE A 110 -3.84 -2.74 21.65
CA ILE A 110 -4.12 -1.33 21.34
C ILE A 110 -5.35 -1.26 20.40
N PRO A 111 -6.44 -0.62 20.82
CA PRO A 111 -7.62 -0.47 19.98
C PRO A 111 -7.29 0.21 18.65
N ARG A 112 -7.97 -0.18 17.56
CA ARG A 112 -7.79 0.40 16.21
C ARG A 112 -6.40 0.22 15.60
N VAL A 113 -5.49 -0.55 16.23
CA VAL A 113 -4.20 -0.91 15.65
C VAL A 113 -4.29 -2.29 15.00
N ARG A 114 -3.72 -2.43 13.83
CA ARG A 114 -3.56 -3.69 13.11
C ARG A 114 -2.15 -3.80 12.54
N VAL A 115 -1.65 -5.02 12.46
CA VAL A 115 -0.38 -5.32 11.80
C VAL A 115 -0.68 -6.16 10.57
N ALA A 116 -0.21 -5.72 9.42
CA ALA A 116 -0.26 -6.45 8.17
C ALA A 116 1.14 -6.97 7.84
N VAL A 117 1.26 -8.29 7.71
CA VAL A 117 2.52 -8.96 7.37
C VAL A 117 2.51 -9.31 5.89
N SER A 118 3.52 -8.86 5.18
CA SER A 118 3.66 -9.12 3.75
C SER A 118 4.21 -10.53 3.52
N VAL A 119 3.39 -11.41 2.95
CA VAL A 119 3.77 -12.79 2.61
C VAL A 119 3.44 -13.08 1.15
N ASP A 120 4.46 -13.02 0.31
CA ASP A 120 4.32 -13.10 -1.14
C ASP A 120 4.47 -14.54 -1.64
N GLY A 121 3.52 -15.39 -1.27
CA GLY A 121 3.46 -16.79 -1.72
C GLY A 121 3.83 -17.83 -0.66
N LEU A 122 3.83 -19.09 -1.05
CA LEU A 122 4.39 -20.20 -0.30
C LEU A 122 5.94 -20.11 -0.27
N PRO A 123 6.65 -20.87 0.58
CA PRO A 123 8.08 -20.67 0.81
C PRO A 123 8.90 -20.49 -0.46
N GLU A 124 8.66 -21.33 -1.46
CA GLU A 124 9.42 -21.34 -2.72
C GLU A 124 9.30 -20.04 -3.52
N HIS A 125 8.16 -19.34 -3.47
CA HIS A 125 7.96 -18.05 -4.14
C HIS A 125 8.32 -16.89 -3.23
N HIS A 126 7.95 -16.98 -1.94
CA HIS A 126 8.23 -15.94 -0.97
C HIS A 126 9.73 -15.68 -0.82
N ASP A 127 10.53 -16.73 -0.62
CA ASP A 127 11.95 -16.62 -0.34
C ASP A 127 12.80 -16.23 -1.56
N ILE A 128 12.26 -16.42 -2.77
CA ILE A 128 12.86 -15.85 -3.99
C ILE A 128 12.61 -14.34 -4.05
N ARG A 129 11.40 -13.91 -3.70
CA ARG A 129 10.94 -12.53 -3.82
C ARG A 129 11.40 -11.66 -2.66
N ARG A 130 11.54 -12.22 -1.46
CA ARG A 130 11.95 -11.51 -0.25
C ARG A 130 13.33 -11.98 0.21
N LYS A 131 14.35 -11.19 -0.09
CA LYS A 131 15.76 -11.52 0.15
C LYS A 131 16.30 -10.80 1.40
N PRO A 132 17.10 -11.52 2.23
CA PRO A 132 17.32 -12.96 2.25
C PRO A 132 16.04 -13.73 2.61
N ALA A 133 16.04 -15.07 2.38
CA ALA A 133 14.90 -15.94 2.68
C ALA A 133 14.37 -15.74 4.12
N THR A 134 13.06 -15.58 4.26
CA THR A 134 12.46 -15.09 5.50
C THR A 134 11.23 -15.84 5.97
N TYR A 135 10.73 -16.81 5.20
CA TYR A 135 9.44 -17.44 5.46
C TYR A 135 9.35 -18.08 6.85
N GLU A 136 10.30 -18.91 7.23
CA GLU A 136 10.33 -19.56 8.56
C GLU A 136 10.48 -18.53 9.68
N ARG A 137 11.29 -17.50 9.45
CA ARG A 137 11.47 -16.40 10.41
C ARG A 137 10.17 -15.65 10.66
N ILE A 138 9.39 -15.43 9.60
CA ILE A 138 8.05 -14.82 9.73
C ILE A 138 7.15 -15.70 10.59
N LEU A 139 7.08 -17.01 10.33
CA LEU A 139 6.25 -17.92 11.12
C LEU A 139 6.60 -17.88 12.62
N ASN A 140 7.88 -17.79 12.95
CA ASN A 140 8.33 -17.66 14.34
C ASN A 140 7.94 -16.30 14.94
N ASN A 141 8.07 -15.21 14.19
CA ASN A 141 7.83 -13.84 14.67
C ASN A 141 6.35 -13.51 14.85
N ILE A 142 5.45 -14.19 14.13
CA ILE A 142 4.00 -14.00 14.27
C ILE A 142 3.37 -14.93 15.32
N ALA A 143 4.10 -15.92 15.82
CA ALA A 143 3.58 -16.87 16.80
C ALA A 143 2.95 -16.16 18.01
N GLY A 144 1.69 -16.50 18.33
CA GLY A 144 0.92 -15.87 19.40
C GLY A 144 0.54 -14.39 19.15
N ARG A 145 0.59 -13.91 17.92
CA ARG A 145 0.16 -12.55 17.53
C ARG A 145 -1.09 -12.63 16.67
N LYS A 146 -1.85 -11.52 16.62
CA LYS A 146 -3.00 -11.36 15.71
C LYS A 146 -2.62 -10.43 14.58
N ILE A 147 -2.57 -10.97 13.37
CA ILE A 147 -2.09 -10.25 12.18
C ILE A 147 -3.06 -10.39 11.01
N ASN A 148 -2.93 -9.48 10.06
CA ASN A 148 -3.43 -9.69 8.71
C ASN A 148 -2.28 -10.13 7.81
N VAL A 149 -2.54 -11.04 6.88
CA VAL A 149 -1.60 -11.38 5.82
C VAL A 149 -1.91 -10.51 4.61
N HIS A 150 -0.89 -9.84 4.06
CA HIS A 150 -0.97 -9.16 2.77
C HIS A 150 -0.21 -9.96 1.73
N TRP A 151 -0.92 -10.47 0.75
CA TRP A 151 -0.41 -11.32 -0.33
C TRP A 151 -0.44 -10.58 -1.65
N VAL A 152 0.69 -10.53 -2.35
CA VAL A 152 0.78 -10.03 -3.72
C VAL A 152 0.91 -11.22 -4.66
N ILE A 153 -0.13 -11.47 -5.46
CA ILE A 153 -0.12 -12.53 -6.48
C ILE A 153 0.71 -12.07 -7.67
N THR A 154 1.62 -12.94 -8.11
CA THR A 154 2.48 -12.75 -9.27
C THR A 154 2.28 -13.88 -10.28
N ARG A 155 2.64 -13.66 -11.54
CA ARG A 155 2.45 -14.64 -12.62
C ARG A 155 3.13 -15.99 -12.36
N PRO A 156 4.37 -16.08 -11.82
CA PRO A 156 5.01 -17.37 -11.53
C PRO A 156 4.20 -18.29 -10.62
N MET A 157 3.43 -17.74 -9.67
CA MET A 157 2.58 -18.53 -8.77
C MET A 157 1.47 -19.26 -9.51
N LEU A 158 0.97 -18.68 -10.61
CA LEU A 158 -0.12 -19.25 -11.40
C LEU A 158 0.31 -20.41 -12.30
N ALA A 159 1.63 -20.63 -12.45
CA ALA A 159 2.14 -21.77 -13.22
C ALA A 159 1.78 -23.11 -12.58
N ARG A 160 1.58 -23.15 -11.26
CA ARG A 160 1.17 -24.35 -10.53
C ARG A 160 -0.35 -24.39 -10.34
N PRO A 161 -1.05 -25.40 -10.85
CA PRO A 161 -2.48 -25.59 -10.58
C PRO A 161 -2.75 -25.73 -9.07
N GLY A 162 -3.86 -25.15 -8.58
CA GLY A 162 -4.26 -25.23 -7.18
C GLY A 162 -3.46 -24.34 -6.21
N TYR A 163 -2.49 -23.58 -6.70
CA TYR A 163 -1.62 -22.75 -5.85
C TYR A 163 -2.38 -21.75 -4.99
N LEU A 164 -3.39 -21.08 -5.58
CA LEU A 164 -4.15 -20.06 -4.85
C LEU A 164 -4.89 -20.66 -3.66
N GLU A 165 -5.52 -21.82 -3.88
CA GLU A 165 -6.25 -22.52 -2.81
C GLU A 165 -5.29 -23.02 -1.71
N GLU A 166 -4.17 -23.63 -2.08
CA GLU A 166 -3.17 -24.12 -1.13
C GLU A 166 -2.64 -23.00 -0.24
N TYR A 167 -2.32 -21.84 -0.83
CA TYR A 167 -1.90 -20.67 -0.07
C TYR A 167 -2.98 -20.20 0.91
N VAL A 168 -4.20 -20.05 0.42
CA VAL A 168 -5.33 -19.58 1.23
C VAL A 168 -5.66 -20.56 2.34
N ALA A 169 -5.70 -21.87 2.06
CA ALA A 169 -5.96 -22.92 3.04
C ALA A 169 -4.92 -22.89 4.17
N PHE A 170 -3.63 -22.79 3.82
CA PHE A 170 -2.54 -22.72 4.80
C PHE A 170 -2.70 -21.53 5.76
N TRP A 171 -2.92 -20.34 5.22
CA TRP A 171 -3.03 -19.13 6.03
C TRP A 171 -4.37 -19.02 6.77
N ASN A 172 -5.45 -19.55 6.19
CA ASN A 172 -6.76 -19.61 6.86
C ASN A 172 -6.76 -20.53 8.07
N ALA A 173 -5.98 -21.61 8.04
CA ALA A 173 -5.87 -22.55 9.17
C ALA A 173 -5.09 -21.99 10.37
N ARG A 174 -4.31 -20.92 10.18
CA ARG A 174 -3.46 -20.37 11.24
C ARG A 174 -4.24 -19.51 12.22
N PRO A 175 -4.12 -19.76 13.55
CA PRO A 175 -4.82 -18.97 14.56
C PRO A 175 -4.32 -17.52 14.65
N GLU A 176 -3.10 -17.25 14.22
CA GLU A 176 -2.49 -15.93 14.20
C GLU A 176 -3.14 -14.99 13.18
N VAL A 177 -3.72 -15.54 12.11
CA VAL A 177 -4.24 -14.75 10.99
C VAL A 177 -5.70 -14.40 11.23
N ASP A 178 -6.00 -13.11 11.22
CA ASP A 178 -7.37 -12.60 11.23
C ASP A 178 -7.93 -12.49 9.80
N HIS A 179 -7.16 -11.90 8.88
CA HIS A 179 -7.58 -11.73 7.49
C HIS A 179 -6.43 -11.91 6.50
N ILE A 180 -6.79 -12.34 5.29
CA ILE A 180 -5.90 -12.44 4.13
C ILE A 180 -6.35 -11.39 3.11
N TRP A 181 -5.50 -10.39 2.88
CA TRP A 181 -5.71 -9.35 1.87
C TRP A 181 -4.92 -9.67 0.62
N VAL A 182 -5.55 -9.53 -0.51
CA VAL A 182 -4.96 -9.86 -1.80
C VAL A 182 -4.75 -8.60 -2.61
N SER A 183 -3.52 -8.42 -3.06
CA SER A 183 -3.14 -7.52 -4.15
C SER A 183 -2.61 -8.34 -5.32
N LEU A 184 -2.63 -7.76 -6.50
CA LEU A 184 -1.92 -8.28 -7.66
C LEU A 184 -0.65 -7.45 -7.90
N TYR A 185 0.32 -8.04 -8.54
CA TYR A 185 1.51 -7.30 -8.97
C TYR A 185 1.10 -6.08 -9.81
N SER A 186 1.62 -4.93 -9.45
CA SER A 186 1.34 -3.64 -10.10
C SER A 186 2.64 -3.08 -10.65
N PRO A 187 2.89 -3.17 -11.98
CA PRO A 187 4.13 -2.69 -12.59
C PRO A 187 4.17 -1.16 -12.71
N GLN A 188 5.36 -0.62 -12.88
CA GLN A 188 5.56 0.73 -13.41
C GLN A 188 5.36 0.72 -14.94
N MET A 189 5.08 1.90 -15.53
CA MET A 189 4.97 2.03 -17.00
C MET A 189 6.30 1.69 -17.66
N GLY A 190 6.25 0.78 -18.64
CA GLY A 190 7.42 0.30 -19.35
C GLY A 190 8.30 -0.71 -18.58
N GLU A 191 7.89 -1.11 -17.39
CA GLU A 191 8.62 -2.14 -16.64
C GLU A 191 8.45 -3.52 -17.29
N GLU A 192 9.55 -4.20 -17.53
CA GLU A 192 9.59 -5.60 -17.94
C GLU A 192 9.88 -6.48 -16.73
N SER A 193 8.88 -7.25 -16.32
CA SER A 193 9.00 -8.15 -15.17
C SER A 193 8.28 -9.48 -15.44
N ALA A 194 8.92 -10.58 -15.09
CA ALA A 194 8.32 -11.91 -15.13
C ALA A 194 7.14 -12.07 -14.15
N GLU A 195 7.01 -11.17 -13.18
CA GLU A 195 5.93 -11.14 -12.19
C GLU A 195 4.63 -10.54 -12.76
N ARG A 196 4.72 -9.84 -13.89
CA ARG A 196 3.60 -9.14 -14.53
C ARG A 196 2.51 -10.13 -14.96
N LEU A 197 1.28 -9.86 -14.55
CA LEU A 197 0.12 -10.67 -14.89
C LEU A 197 -0.42 -10.28 -16.28
N MET A 198 -0.70 -11.30 -17.09
CA MET A 198 -1.37 -11.11 -18.37
C MET A 198 -2.89 -10.95 -18.14
N PRO A 199 -3.65 -10.45 -19.13
CA PRO A 199 -5.12 -10.34 -19.01
C PRO A 199 -5.79 -11.66 -18.60
N GLU A 200 -5.36 -12.79 -19.18
CA GLU A 200 -5.90 -14.12 -18.91
C GLU A 200 -5.63 -14.56 -17.46
N ASP A 201 -4.45 -14.19 -16.91
CA ASP A 201 -4.09 -14.45 -15.53
C ASP A 201 -5.03 -13.70 -14.58
N ARG A 202 -5.33 -12.42 -14.88
CA ARG A 202 -6.25 -11.59 -14.09
C ARG A 202 -7.67 -12.12 -14.12
N GLU A 203 -8.15 -12.56 -15.28
CA GLU A 203 -9.45 -13.19 -15.42
C GLU A 203 -9.54 -14.54 -14.66
N ARG A 204 -8.46 -15.32 -14.70
CA ARG A 204 -8.35 -16.55 -13.91
C ARG A 204 -8.45 -16.25 -12.41
N ILE A 205 -7.66 -15.30 -11.91
CA ILE A 205 -7.69 -14.87 -10.50
C ILE A 205 -9.09 -14.39 -10.10
N ALA A 206 -9.71 -13.55 -10.93
CA ALA A 206 -11.06 -13.02 -10.67
C ALA A 206 -12.15 -14.09 -10.65
N ARG A 207 -11.93 -15.21 -11.32
CA ARG A 207 -12.83 -16.36 -11.30
C ARG A 207 -12.57 -17.28 -10.11
N GLU A 208 -11.30 -17.49 -9.73
CA GLU A 208 -10.92 -18.46 -8.69
C GLU A 208 -11.05 -17.90 -7.26
N LEU A 209 -10.73 -16.60 -7.02
CA LEU A 209 -10.73 -16.04 -5.67
C LEU A 209 -12.11 -15.94 -4.99
N PRO A 210 -13.22 -15.54 -5.65
CA PRO A 210 -14.50 -15.42 -4.97
C PRO A 210 -15.04 -16.74 -4.39
N PRO A 211 -14.98 -17.89 -5.09
CA PRO A 211 -15.32 -19.19 -4.49
C PRO A 211 -14.44 -19.54 -3.29
N LEU A 212 -13.13 -19.27 -3.37
CA LEU A 212 -12.23 -19.47 -2.24
C LEU A 212 -12.60 -18.56 -1.06
N SER A 213 -12.93 -17.28 -1.31
CA SER A 213 -13.38 -16.35 -0.28
C SER A 213 -14.70 -16.79 0.39
N ALA A 214 -15.58 -17.45 -0.34
CA ALA A 214 -16.79 -18.03 0.23
C ALA A 214 -16.52 -19.27 1.10
N HIS A 215 -15.46 -20.03 0.79
CA HIS A 215 -15.06 -21.23 1.54
C HIS A 215 -14.13 -20.93 2.71
N TYR A 216 -13.22 -19.98 2.55
CA TYR A 216 -12.20 -19.61 3.53
C TYR A 216 -12.50 -18.21 4.11
N PRO A 217 -13.10 -18.11 5.31
CA PRO A 217 -13.69 -16.86 5.81
C PRO A 217 -12.66 -15.75 6.10
N LYS A 218 -11.38 -16.08 6.22
CA LYS A 218 -10.32 -15.08 6.41
C LYS A 218 -9.90 -14.39 5.10
N LEU A 219 -10.22 -14.96 3.94
CA LEU A 219 -9.92 -14.35 2.66
C LEU A 219 -10.95 -13.25 2.32
N LEU A 220 -10.49 -12.01 2.15
CA LEU A 220 -11.36 -10.86 1.91
C LEU A 220 -11.33 -10.44 0.43
N VAL A 221 -11.91 -11.25 -0.46
CA VAL A 221 -12.02 -10.94 -1.90
C VAL A 221 -13.44 -11.22 -2.40
N PRO A 222 -14.39 -10.31 -2.14
CA PRO A 222 -15.72 -10.43 -2.71
C PRO A 222 -15.71 -10.27 -4.23
N GLN A 223 -16.73 -10.84 -4.90
CA GLN A 223 -16.78 -10.90 -6.36
C GLN A 223 -16.64 -9.54 -7.05
N GLY A 224 -17.18 -8.47 -6.46
CA GLY A 224 -17.06 -7.14 -7.03
C GLY A 224 -15.62 -6.61 -7.00
N MET A 225 -14.87 -6.88 -5.92
CA MET A 225 -13.45 -6.56 -5.83
C MET A 225 -12.63 -7.39 -6.81
N ALA A 226 -12.94 -8.69 -6.97
CA ALA A 226 -12.26 -9.55 -7.94
C ALA A 226 -12.43 -9.05 -9.39
N ARG A 227 -13.61 -8.56 -9.75
CA ARG A 227 -13.85 -7.92 -11.05
C ARG A 227 -13.02 -6.65 -11.25
N ALA A 228 -12.79 -5.88 -10.19
CA ALA A 228 -11.96 -4.68 -10.25
C ALA A 228 -10.47 -5.00 -10.53
N PHE A 229 -10.00 -6.21 -10.27
CA PHE A 229 -8.68 -6.66 -10.72
C PHE A 229 -8.57 -6.85 -12.23
N VAL A 230 -9.66 -7.18 -12.91
CA VAL A 230 -9.69 -7.30 -14.39
C VAL A 230 -9.82 -5.92 -15.04
N SER A 231 -10.57 -5.03 -14.43
CA SER A 231 -10.81 -3.68 -14.95
C SER A 231 -10.54 -2.62 -13.88
N PRO A 232 -9.27 -2.36 -13.54
CA PRO A 232 -8.91 -1.35 -12.55
C PRO A 232 -9.13 0.08 -13.05
N PRO A 233 -9.06 1.10 -12.17
CA PRO A 233 -9.09 2.50 -12.61
C PRO A 233 -7.98 2.80 -13.61
N LYS A 234 -8.32 3.48 -14.71
CA LYS A 234 -7.40 3.71 -15.83
C LYS A 234 -6.26 4.69 -15.55
N ASN A 235 -6.43 5.53 -14.54
CA ASN A 235 -5.47 6.58 -14.17
C ASN A 235 -5.74 7.04 -12.72
N PRO A 236 -4.82 7.80 -12.11
CA PRO A 236 -4.99 8.29 -10.74
C PRO A 236 -6.22 9.17 -10.55
N GLN A 237 -6.65 9.93 -11.56
CA GLN A 237 -7.82 10.80 -11.48
C GLN A 237 -9.14 10.02 -11.34
N SER A 238 -9.21 8.84 -11.96
CA SER A 238 -10.34 7.93 -11.84
C SER A 238 -10.23 6.97 -10.64
N CYS A 239 -9.06 6.91 -10.00
CA CYS A 239 -8.81 6.07 -8.84
C CYS A 239 -9.27 6.76 -7.55
N LEU A 240 -10.31 6.21 -6.92
CA LEU A 240 -10.82 6.78 -5.67
C LEU A 240 -9.77 6.72 -4.55
N PHE A 241 -8.97 5.65 -4.49
CA PHE A 241 -7.88 5.54 -3.51
C PHE A 241 -6.84 6.65 -3.68
N ALA A 242 -6.34 6.89 -4.89
CA ALA A 242 -5.37 7.97 -5.14
C ALA A 242 -5.92 9.36 -4.76
N ARG A 243 -7.24 9.57 -4.94
CA ARG A 243 -7.91 10.84 -4.60
C ARG A 243 -8.22 11.00 -3.13
N MET A 244 -8.29 9.92 -2.37
CA MET A 244 -8.61 9.92 -0.94
C MET A 244 -7.37 9.79 -0.06
N SER A 245 -6.19 9.51 -0.63
CA SER A 245 -4.96 9.27 0.11
C SER A 245 -3.94 10.39 -0.08
N MET A 246 -3.16 10.60 0.96
CA MET A 246 -1.88 11.32 0.90
C MET A 246 -0.77 10.39 1.37
N ASN A 247 0.37 10.46 0.69
CA ASN A 247 1.50 9.61 1.00
C ASN A 247 2.74 10.47 1.20
N PHE A 248 3.47 10.21 2.29
CA PHE A 248 4.67 10.94 2.67
C PHE A 248 5.84 9.99 2.85
N SER A 249 7.03 10.44 2.47
CA SER A 249 8.26 9.68 2.68
C SER A 249 8.85 9.92 4.07
N ALA A 250 10.02 9.38 4.35
CA ALA A 250 10.64 9.25 5.67
C ALA A 250 11.07 10.59 6.31
N ASP A 251 11.10 11.67 5.54
CA ASP A 251 11.29 13.05 6.02
C ASP A 251 9.99 13.73 6.47
N LEU A 252 8.82 13.07 6.30
CA LEU A 252 7.48 13.58 6.56
C LEU A 252 7.07 14.82 5.75
N GLU A 253 7.85 15.18 4.75
CA GLU A 253 7.65 16.35 3.88
C GLU A 253 7.51 15.95 2.41
N THR A 254 8.41 15.10 1.93
CA THR A 254 8.43 14.64 0.53
C THR A 254 7.23 13.75 0.24
N ARG A 255 6.51 14.09 -0.85
CA ARG A 255 5.33 13.35 -1.27
C ARG A 255 5.70 12.13 -2.10
N VAL A 256 4.99 11.04 -1.88
CA VAL A 256 4.97 9.86 -2.74
C VAL A 256 3.72 9.95 -3.61
N GLU A 257 3.89 10.18 -4.90
CA GLU A 257 2.80 10.43 -5.86
C GLU A 257 2.95 9.54 -7.10
N PRO A 258 1.83 9.18 -7.77
CA PRO A 258 0.45 9.64 -7.57
C PRO A 258 -0.30 8.85 -6.49
N CYS A 259 0.25 7.80 -5.96
CA CYS A 259 -0.28 6.94 -4.89
C CYS A 259 0.87 6.28 -4.13
N VAL A 260 0.58 5.31 -3.26
CA VAL A 260 1.58 4.60 -2.44
C VAL A 260 2.70 3.91 -3.23
N PHE A 261 2.50 3.63 -4.51
CA PHE A 261 3.56 3.05 -5.36
C PHE A 261 4.60 4.07 -5.80
N GLY A 262 4.26 5.36 -5.79
CA GLY A 262 5.14 6.40 -6.34
C GLY A 262 5.39 6.25 -7.84
N GLY A 263 6.23 7.10 -8.38
CA GLY A 263 6.70 7.00 -9.76
C GLY A 263 5.61 7.15 -10.83
N ASN A 264 5.62 6.24 -11.78
CA ASN A 264 4.65 6.21 -12.89
C ASN A 264 3.98 4.83 -12.98
N PRO A 265 3.09 4.47 -12.04
CA PRO A 265 2.48 3.15 -12.01
C PRO A 265 1.57 2.91 -13.22
N ASP A 266 1.62 1.71 -13.79
CA ASP A 266 0.69 1.28 -14.83
C ASP A 266 -0.69 1.03 -14.22
N CYS A 267 -1.49 2.09 -14.15
CA CYS A 267 -2.83 2.03 -13.59
C CYS A 267 -3.74 1.01 -14.31
N SER A 268 -3.52 0.76 -15.59
CA SER A 268 -4.28 -0.24 -16.35
C SER A 268 -4.03 -1.67 -15.87
N GLN A 269 -2.94 -1.87 -15.15
CA GLN A 269 -2.55 -3.13 -14.51
C GLN A 269 -2.47 -3.04 -12.98
N CYS A 270 -3.10 -2.03 -12.41
CA CYS A 270 -3.16 -1.89 -10.96
C CYS A 270 -3.77 -3.13 -10.31
N GLY A 271 -3.10 -3.64 -9.28
CA GLY A 271 -3.56 -4.76 -8.46
C GLY A 271 -3.72 -4.39 -6.99
N CYS A 272 -3.68 -3.11 -6.65
CA CYS A 272 -3.80 -2.65 -5.26
C CYS A 272 -5.16 -3.06 -4.67
N SER A 273 -5.14 -3.78 -3.55
CA SER A 273 -6.33 -4.27 -2.86
C SER A 273 -7.29 -3.14 -2.47
N ILE A 274 -6.76 -2.05 -1.92
CA ILE A 274 -7.56 -0.90 -1.47
C ILE A 274 -8.17 -0.18 -2.68
N SER A 275 -7.38 0.02 -3.75
CA SER A 275 -7.88 0.61 -4.99
C SER A 275 -9.02 -0.22 -5.58
N SER A 276 -8.86 -1.54 -5.65
CA SER A 276 -9.86 -2.46 -6.20
C SER A 276 -11.13 -2.51 -5.34
N ALA A 277 -10.98 -2.52 -4.01
CA ALA A 277 -12.12 -2.48 -3.09
C ALA A 277 -12.91 -1.17 -3.22
N LEU A 278 -12.22 -0.03 -3.25
CA LEU A 278 -12.87 1.28 -3.41
C LEU A 278 -13.49 1.45 -4.82
N HIS A 279 -12.84 0.90 -5.86
CA HIS A 279 -13.38 0.90 -7.22
C HIS A 279 -14.68 0.11 -7.31
N TRP A 280 -14.77 -1.04 -6.64
CA TRP A 280 -16.01 -1.80 -6.53
C TRP A 280 -17.06 -1.06 -5.69
N ILE A 281 -16.70 -0.58 -4.50
CA ILE A 281 -17.64 0.06 -3.57
C ILE A 281 -18.26 1.32 -4.18
N GLN A 282 -17.51 2.11 -4.95
CA GLN A 282 -18.06 3.32 -5.59
C GLN A 282 -19.23 3.03 -6.53
N ASP A 283 -19.29 1.83 -7.10
CA ASP A 283 -20.35 1.40 -8.02
C ASP A 283 -21.57 0.80 -7.33
N VAL A 284 -21.51 0.60 -6.00
CA VAL A 284 -22.63 0.08 -5.23
C VAL A 284 -23.78 1.11 -5.25
N LYS A 285 -24.96 0.64 -5.69
CA LYS A 285 -26.20 1.44 -5.72
C LYS A 285 -26.73 1.64 -4.31
N ILE A 286 -27.11 2.87 -3.99
CA ILE A 286 -27.78 3.23 -2.73
C ILE A 286 -29.30 3.31 -2.95
N ALA A 287 -29.74 4.11 -3.92
CA ALA A 287 -31.14 4.24 -4.31
C ALA A 287 -31.24 4.80 -5.74
N GLY A 288 -32.08 4.24 -6.59
CA GLY A 288 -32.26 4.66 -7.97
C GLY A 288 -30.93 4.78 -8.72
N PRO A 289 -30.59 5.93 -9.33
CA PRO A 289 -29.32 6.16 -9.99
C PRO A 289 -28.17 6.52 -9.02
N LEU A 290 -28.44 6.73 -7.74
CA LEU A 290 -27.47 7.18 -6.75
C LEU A 290 -26.54 6.01 -6.35
N ARG A 291 -25.22 6.24 -6.48
CA ARG A 291 -24.15 5.31 -6.09
C ARG A 291 -23.31 5.89 -4.94
N VAL A 292 -22.62 5.01 -4.21
CA VAL A 292 -21.68 5.42 -3.16
C VAL A 292 -20.64 6.40 -3.71
N GLY A 293 -20.13 6.16 -4.90
CA GLY A 293 -19.17 7.03 -5.57
C GLY A 293 -19.64 8.47 -5.77
N HIS A 294 -20.94 8.69 -6.02
CA HIS A 294 -21.48 10.05 -6.14
C HIS A 294 -21.38 10.82 -4.82
N LEU A 295 -21.71 10.17 -3.69
CA LEU A 295 -21.62 10.80 -2.36
C LEU A 295 -20.17 11.08 -1.98
N VAL A 296 -19.27 10.11 -2.22
CA VAL A 296 -17.85 10.27 -1.89
C VAL A 296 -17.23 11.37 -2.73
N ASN A 297 -17.47 11.40 -4.05
CA ASN A 297 -16.96 12.44 -4.95
C ASN A 297 -17.47 13.83 -4.57
N SER A 298 -18.76 13.96 -4.26
CA SER A 298 -19.33 15.24 -3.80
C SER A 298 -18.68 15.68 -2.49
N SER A 299 -18.49 14.76 -1.55
CA SER A 299 -17.82 15.01 -0.26
C SER A 299 -16.37 15.46 -0.44
N LEU A 300 -15.61 14.83 -1.36
CA LEU A 300 -14.23 15.21 -1.68
C LEU A 300 -14.18 16.62 -2.31
N ASN A 301 -15.09 16.93 -3.22
CA ASN A 301 -15.15 18.25 -3.87
C ASN A 301 -15.46 19.36 -2.86
N VAL A 302 -16.42 19.13 -1.96
CA VAL A 302 -16.75 20.08 -0.88
C VAL A 302 -15.56 20.25 0.07
N GLY A 303 -14.93 19.15 0.48
CA GLY A 303 -13.74 19.17 1.34
C GLY A 303 -12.58 19.95 0.71
N SER A 304 -12.34 19.76 -0.59
CA SER A 304 -11.31 20.51 -1.33
C SER A 304 -11.63 22.00 -1.41
N ALA A 305 -12.89 22.36 -1.61
CA ALA A 305 -13.33 23.75 -1.60
C ALA A 305 -13.15 24.40 -0.21
N MET A 306 -13.51 23.66 0.86
CA MET A 306 -13.31 24.13 2.24
C MET A 306 -11.84 24.33 2.60
N ASN A 307 -10.95 23.46 2.10
CA ASN A 307 -9.51 23.64 2.31
C ASN A 307 -9.00 24.90 1.61
N ARG A 308 -9.40 25.15 0.36
CA ARG A 308 -9.02 26.40 -0.34
C ARG A 308 -9.44 27.64 0.45
N LEU A 309 -10.66 27.69 0.98
CA LEU A 309 -11.15 28.81 1.78
C LEU A 309 -10.40 28.97 3.11
N ARG A 310 -9.81 27.88 3.65
CA ARG A 310 -8.98 27.95 4.86
C ARG A 310 -7.56 28.36 4.56
N ASP A 311 -6.98 27.86 3.47
CA ASP A 311 -5.61 28.15 3.06
C ASP A 311 -5.44 29.58 2.56
N GLU A 312 -6.47 30.22 2.02
CA GLU A 312 -6.51 31.65 1.74
C GLU A 312 -6.38 32.53 3.00
N ARG A 313 -6.64 31.97 4.18
CA ARG A 313 -6.51 32.66 5.48
C ARG A 313 -5.21 32.35 6.24
N HIS A 314 -4.50 31.26 5.86
CA HIS A 314 -3.26 30.81 6.51
C HIS A 314 -2.35 30.17 5.45
N THR A 315 -1.26 30.87 5.10
CA THR A 315 -0.17 30.59 4.15
C THR A 315 -0.10 29.16 3.52
N PRO A 316 0.20 29.06 2.20
CA PRO A 316 -0.24 27.96 1.37
C PRO A 316 0.63 26.71 1.53
N SER A 317 0.06 25.61 1.98
CA SER A 317 0.45 24.30 1.48
C SER A 317 -0.51 23.94 0.35
N ARG A 318 -0.06 24.07 -0.89
CA ARG A 318 -0.81 23.79 -2.09
C ARG A 318 -1.10 22.29 -2.19
N TRP A 319 -2.26 21.85 -1.76
CA TRP A 319 -2.82 20.64 -2.35
C TRP A 319 -3.54 21.02 -3.64
N GLN A 320 -2.83 21.01 -4.72
CA GLN A 320 -3.39 20.74 -6.04
C GLN A 320 -3.00 19.31 -6.37
N PRO A 321 -3.90 18.48 -6.90
CA PRO A 321 -3.46 17.31 -7.63
C PRO A 321 -2.69 17.83 -8.84
N SER A 322 -1.37 17.93 -8.71
CA SER A 322 -0.49 18.33 -9.81
C SER A 322 -0.31 17.14 -10.75
N PHE A 323 -1.40 16.75 -11.39
CA PHE A 323 -1.35 15.92 -12.57
C PHE A 323 -1.07 16.80 -13.80
N ALA A 324 -0.06 17.63 -13.71
CA ALA A 324 0.52 18.24 -14.89
C ALA A 324 1.29 17.13 -15.60
N ALA A 325 0.76 16.68 -16.72
CA ALA A 325 1.52 15.92 -17.69
C ALA A 325 2.73 16.77 -18.11
N SER A 326 3.85 16.61 -17.41
CA SER A 326 5.13 17.14 -17.87
C SER A 326 5.59 16.25 -19.01
N GLY A 327 5.18 16.60 -20.23
CA GLY A 327 5.70 16.03 -21.46
C GLY A 327 7.18 16.40 -21.65
N LYS A 328 8.06 15.84 -20.84
CA LYS A 328 9.49 15.78 -21.16
C LYS A 328 9.81 14.34 -21.55
N PRO A 329 10.43 14.11 -22.72
CA PRO A 329 10.83 12.79 -23.12
C PRO A 329 11.86 12.25 -22.12
N LEU A 330 11.67 11.00 -21.68
CA LEU A 330 12.62 10.27 -20.87
C LEU A 330 13.95 10.15 -21.64
N VAL A 331 15.02 10.63 -21.05
CA VAL A 331 16.38 10.39 -21.53
C VAL A 331 16.66 8.90 -21.30
N GLN A 332 16.85 8.16 -22.39
CA GLN A 332 17.34 6.77 -22.32
C GLN A 332 18.74 6.77 -21.70
N ILE A 333 18.87 6.19 -20.53
CA ILE A 333 20.18 5.88 -19.96
C ILE A 333 20.64 4.60 -20.64
N GLN A 334 21.65 4.72 -21.51
CA GLN A 334 22.35 3.58 -22.10
C GLN A 334 23.05 2.79 -21.00
N SER A 335 22.85 1.48 -21.00
CA SER A 335 23.60 0.53 -20.16
C SER A 335 25.09 0.63 -20.47
N PRO A 336 25.99 0.58 -19.47
CA PRO A 336 27.41 0.53 -19.77
C PRO A 336 27.74 -0.82 -20.44
N GLU A 337 28.30 -0.73 -21.64
CA GLU A 337 28.87 -1.87 -22.35
C GLU A 337 29.91 -2.55 -21.49
N GLN A 338 29.82 -3.87 -21.42
CA GLN A 338 30.89 -4.72 -20.87
C GLN A 338 32.09 -4.54 -21.75
N SER A 339 33.14 -3.91 -21.23
CA SER A 339 34.47 -3.95 -21.86
C SER A 339 35.06 -5.31 -21.61
N GLU A 340 35.03 -6.18 -22.61
CA GLU A 340 35.95 -7.30 -22.71
C GLU A 340 37.37 -6.73 -22.82
N SER A 341 38.23 -7.10 -21.91
CA SER A 341 39.65 -6.89 -22.01
C SER A 341 40.35 -8.25 -22.25
N VAL A 342 41.11 -8.24 -23.27
CA VAL A 342 42.15 -9.18 -23.70
C VAL A 342 42.98 -9.76 -22.55
#